data_d13e72ee52eb2909476650e0957b8680
#
_entry.id   d13e72ee52eb2909476650e0957b8680
#
_cell.length_a   1.000
_cell.length_b   1.000
_cell.length_c   1.000
_cell.angle_alpha   90.00
_cell.angle_beta   90.00
_cell.angle_gamma   90.00
#
_symmetry.space_group_name_H-M   'P 1'
#
loop_
_entity.id
_entity.type
_entity.pdbx_description
1 polymer ?
#
loop_
_entity_poly.entity_id
_entity_poly.type
_entity_poly.pdbx_seq_one_letter_code
_entity_poly.pdbx_strand_id
1 'polypeptide(L)'
;MSRGLGDVYKRQIIDTGGIPFSPRVKSDDGKSYLDCPRVVTDLVYTKAKDWYGDNLPYNIEERIATELYGDIVLKSVKDKLSSENLSDDEMVKRSFANLHEVILKGFDAVKDLVRSYIKRNSEESLSDDDLEKELNKKLGGIIGGGFDPIYLIAQRLVKHSNDEGYLVGSRGSVGSSFVATMMGITEVNPLPAHYRCSKCKVSIFNDDDGNPLGSNYSSGFDLPDKMCPNCNILLLKDGQDMPFATFLGFNADKVPDIDLNFSDLNQASAHAYTKVLFGEDNVYRAGTIGTVAEKTAFGFVKGWAEEHQKELRTAEVERLAMGCTGVKRTTGQHPGGIVVIPDYMDVYDFTPFQFPAEDATAEWRTTHFDYHAIDQDVLKLDILGHSDPTQLRLIQLQSGTDIMKVPLDDKETMSIFNSTKALGVTPEQIHSEVGTFGIPEYGTKFARGMLLDTHPTTFDELIRISGLSHGTDVWLGNAQTLIEQGIVTLQQAICCRDDIMIYLIQKGLPPDKSFKIMEAVRKGKVAKGKEPKWKDEYIPLMKEHNVPDWYIKSCEKIKYMFPKAHAAAYVTNAFRIAWFKVHIPLAYLSLIHISEPTRHAQI
;
A
#
# COMPACT_ATOMS: atom_id res chain seq x y z
N MET A 1 -5.31 11.29 -40.05
CA MET A 1 -3.90 11.74 -40.09
C MET A 1 -3.34 12.10 -38.71
N SER A 2 -3.68 11.37 -37.63
CA SER A 2 -3.15 11.65 -36.30
C SER A 2 -2.26 10.54 -35.70
N ARG A 3 -1.93 9.52 -36.49
CA ARG A 3 -1.05 8.42 -36.02
C ARG A 3 0.44 8.75 -36.05
N GLY A 4 0.86 9.82 -36.69
CA GLY A 4 2.28 10.12 -36.90
C GLY A 4 2.93 11.01 -35.83
N LEU A 5 2.18 11.87 -35.16
CA LEU A 5 2.76 12.83 -34.20
C LEU A 5 3.04 12.19 -32.82
N GLY A 6 2.17 11.29 -32.36
CA GLY A 6 2.40 10.58 -31.09
C GLY A 6 3.63 9.64 -31.11
N ASP A 7 3.92 9.03 -32.27
CA ASP A 7 5.07 8.13 -32.40
C ASP A 7 6.40 8.89 -32.59
N VAL A 8 6.36 10.11 -33.14
CA VAL A 8 7.56 10.95 -33.33
C VAL A 8 8.01 11.52 -31.97
N TYR A 9 7.08 11.95 -31.13
CA TYR A 9 7.41 12.42 -29.77
C TYR A 9 7.89 11.28 -28.84
N LYS A 10 7.31 10.08 -28.94
CA LYS A 10 7.81 8.90 -28.19
C LYS A 10 9.25 8.51 -28.55
N ARG A 11 9.75 8.86 -29.72
CA ARG A 11 11.13 8.57 -30.15
C ARG A 11 12.15 9.61 -29.70
N GLN A 12 11.72 10.75 -29.17
CA GLN A 12 12.59 11.81 -28.64
C GLN A 12 12.71 11.82 -27.12
N ILE A 13 11.92 10.99 -26.43
CA ILE A 13 12.00 10.83 -24.98
C ILE A 13 13.25 10.00 -24.67
N ILE A 14 14.10 10.50 -23.81
CA ILE A 14 15.31 9.84 -23.33
C ILE A 14 14.88 8.50 -22.71
N ASP A 15 15.44 7.40 -23.19
CA ASP A 15 15.18 6.07 -22.64
C ASP A 15 15.75 5.99 -21.21
N THR A 16 14.86 6.04 -20.23
CA THR A 16 15.19 5.92 -18.80
C THR A 16 15.41 4.48 -18.36
N GLY A 17 15.23 3.50 -19.27
CA GLY A 17 15.19 2.08 -18.90
C GLY A 17 13.98 1.72 -18.04
N GLY A 18 12.93 2.55 -18.04
CA GLY A 18 11.70 2.35 -17.29
C GLY A 18 11.76 2.81 -15.83
N ILE A 19 12.80 3.54 -15.43
CA ILE A 19 12.89 4.18 -14.11
C ILE A 19 12.61 5.67 -14.29
N PRO A 20 11.57 6.24 -13.63
CA PRO A 20 11.26 7.66 -13.71
C PRO A 20 12.44 8.52 -13.24
N PHE A 21 12.60 9.69 -13.85
CA PHE A 21 13.55 10.68 -13.36
C PHE A 21 13.16 11.09 -11.93
N SER A 22 14.11 10.94 -10.99
CA SER A 22 13.85 11.22 -9.60
C SER A 22 14.09 12.70 -9.28
N PRO A 23 13.11 13.41 -8.71
CA PRO A 23 13.31 14.79 -8.28
C PRO A 23 14.25 14.84 -7.07
N ARG A 24 15.04 15.92 -6.98
CA ARG A 24 15.85 16.19 -5.80
C ARG A 24 14.99 16.85 -4.72
N VAL A 25 15.08 16.36 -3.49
CA VAL A 25 14.31 16.88 -2.36
C VAL A 25 15.10 17.98 -1.67
N LYS A 26 14.48 19.15 -1.51
CA LYS A 26 15.09 20.30 -0.82
C LYS A 26 14.93 20.19 0.70
N SER A 27 15.86 20.82 1.43
CA SER A 27 15.74 21.06 2.86
C SER A 27 14.54 21.97 3.18
N ASP A 28 14.07 21.96 4.43
CA ASP A 28 12.90 22.74 4.85
C ASP A 28 13.06 24.25 4.62
N ASP A 29 14.30 24.76 4.58
CA ASP A 29 14.60 26.16 4.24
C ASP A 29 14.78 26.41 2.73
N GLY A 30 14.64 25.38 1.91
CA GLY A 30 14.72 25.43 0.45
C GLY A 30 16.11 25.73 -0.13
N LYS A 31 17.16 25.82 0.71
CA LYS A 31 18.50 26.30 0.31
C LYS A 31 19.47 25.21 -0.13
N SER A 32 19.25 23.97 0.30
CA SER A 32 20.13 22.85 -0.02
C SER A 32 19.31 21.61 -0.40
N TYR A 33 19.97 20.66 -1.07
CA TYR A 33 19.38 19.35 -1.32
C TYR A 33 19.72 18.40 -0.19
N LEU A 34 18.79 17.51 0.14
CA LEU A 34 18.96 16.51 1.18
C LEU A 34 19.76 15.31 0.65
N ASP A 35 20.61 14.77 1.50
CA ASP A 35 21.17 13.42 1.34
C ASP A 35 20.06 12.43 1.73
N CYS A 36 19.22 12.05 0.75
CA CYS A 36 18.05 11.23 0.99
C CYS A 36 18.37 9.89 1.65
N PRO A 37 19.42 9.12 1.21
CA PRO A 37 19.80 7.87 1.88
C PRO A 37 20.06 8.05 3.36
N ARG A 38 20.81 9.09 3.72
CA ARG A 38 21.15 9.38 5.11
C ARG A 38 19.93 9.81 5.92
N VAL A 39 19.11 10.72 5.39
CA VAL A 39 17.92 11.21 6.08
C VAL A 39 16.92 10.07 6.32
N VAL A 40 16.70 9.21 5.33
CA VAL A 40 15.83 8.02 5.48
C VAL A 40 16.38 7.10 6.57
N THR A 41 17.68 6.79 6.54
CA THR A 41 18.33 5.95 7.56
C THR A 41 18.17 6.55 8.97
N ASP A 42 18.46 7.84 9.13
CA ASP A 42 18.37 8.54 10.42
C ASP A 42 16.95 8.54 10.98
N LEU A 43 15.93 8.80 10.13
CA LEU A 43 14.53 8.77 10.53
C LEU A 43 14.11 7.37 11.00
N VAL A 44 14.45 6.33 10.24
CA VAL A 44 14.11 4.94 10.54
C VAL A 44 14.72 4.51 11.87
N TYR A 45 16.04 4.71 12.06
CA TYR A 45 16.70 4.29 13.29
C TYR A 45 16.29 5.11 14.50
N THR A 46 16.01 6.39 14.35
CA THR A 46 15.48 7.22 15.44
C THR A 46 14.15 6.68 15.94
N LYS A 47 13.23 6.37 15.04
CA LYS A 47 11.91 5.84 15.42
C LYS A 47 11.98 4.40 15.91
N ALA A 48 12.81 3.56 15.29
CA ALA A 48 13.00 2.18 15.73
C ALA A 48 13.56 2.12 17.17
N LYS A 49 14.53 2.97 17.51
CA LYS A 49 15.06 3.09 18.87
C LYS A 49 14.03 3.63 19.86
N ASP A 50 13.19 4.59 19.45
CA ASP A 50 12.10 5.08 20.28
C ASP A 50 11.08 3.96 20.62
N TRP A 51 10.84 3.04 19.71
CA TRP A 51 9.85 1.96 19.91
C TRP A 51 10.44 0.71 20.56
N TYR A 52 11.66 0.30 20.20
CA TYR A 52 12.27 -0.98 20.52
C TYR A 52 13.56 -0.89 21.34
N GLY A 53 13.98 0.33 21.70
CA GLY A 53 15.18 0.58 22.52
C GLY A 53 16.46 0.76 21.70
N ASP A 54 17.52 1.25 22.37
CA ASP A 54 18.80 1.54 21.73
C ASP A 54 19.48 0.29 21.14
N ASN A 55 19.27 -0.86 21.77
CA ASN A 55 19.72 -2.15 21.31
C ASN A 55 18.56 -2.86 20.59
N LEU A 56 18.42 -2.62 19.29
CA LEU A 56 17.36 -3.21 18.52
C LEU A 56 17.43 -4.75 18.50
N PRO A 57 16.31 -5.47 18.58
CA PRO A 57 16.28 -6.92 18.34
C PRO A 57 16.78 -7.28 16.93
N TYR A 58 17.40 -8.45 16.79
CA TYR A 58 17.96 -8.90 15.51
C TYR A 58 16.96 -8.89 14.35
N ASN A 59 15.77 -9.41 14.57
CA ASN A 59 14.71 -9.47 13.56
C ASN A 59 14.26 -8.07 13.06
N ILE A 60 14.34 -7.05 13.91
CA ILE A 60 14.03 -5.67 13.54
C ILE A 60 15.16 -5.07 12.70
N GLU A 61 16.41 -5.26 13.12
CA GLU A 61 17.58 -4.80 12.36
C GLU A 61 17.68 -5.49 11.00
N GLU A 62 17.47 -6.80 10.96
CA GLU A 62 17.41 -7.58 9.72
C GLU A 62 16.33 -7.06 8.78
N ARG A 63 15.14 -6.77 9.30
CA ARG A 63 14.04 -6.21 8.54
C ARG A 63 14.39 -4.84 7.96
N ILE A 64 14.95 -3.94 8.76
CA ILE A 64 15.39 -2.61 8.31
C ILE A 64 16.45 -2.75 7.22
N ALA A 65 17.46 -3.56 7.43
CA ALA A 65 18.56 -3.75 6.47
C ALA A 65 18.07 -4.32 5.13
N THR A 66 17.20 -5.31 5.18
CA THR A 66 16.62 -5.94 4.00
C THR A 66 15.73 -4.95 3.23
N GLU A 67 14.92 -4.15 3.92
CA GLU A 67 14.09 -3.14 3.25
C GLU A 67 14.91 -2.00 2.65
N LEU A 68 15.99 -1.56 3.31
CA LEU A 68 16.83 -0.47 2.81
C LEU A 68 17.72 -0.90 1.63
N TYR A 69 18.30 -2.11 1.67
CA TYR A 69 19.37 -2.49 0.75
C TYR A 69 19.23 -3.87 0.09
N GLY A 70 18.15 -4.62 0.40
CA GLY A 70 17.94 -5.97 -0.08
C GLY A 70 18.75 -7.04 0.70
N ASP A 71 18.44 -8.31 0.46
CA ASP A 71 19.05 -9.45 1.15
C ASP A 71 20.56 -9.58 0.94
N ILE A 72 21.10 -8.94 -0.10
CA ILE A 72 22.52 -9.01 -0.44
C ILE A 72 23.41 -8.50 0.69
N VAL A 73 22.93 -7.52 1.46
CA VAL A 73 23.70 -6.94 2.56
C VAL A 73 23.88 -7.95 3.69
N LEU A 74 22.82 -8.67 4.04
CA LEU A 74 22.88 -9.75 5.03
C LEU A 74 23.83 -10.87 4.60
N LYS A 75 23.74 -11.29 3.32
CA LYS A 75 24.64 -12.28 2.73
C LYS A 75 26.09 -11.82 2.78
N SER A 76 26.35 -10.56 2.46
CA SER A 76 27.69 -9.97 2.45
C SER A 76 28.32 -9.91 3.85
N VAL A 77 27.53 -9.62 4.89
CA VAL A 77 27.99 -9.62 6.28
C VAL A 77 28.30 -11.05 6.75
N LYS A 78 27.39 -12.00 6.49
CA LYS A 78 27.58 -13.41 6.87
C LYS A 78 28.81 -14.01 6.17
N ASP A 79 29.01 -13.76 4.89
CA ASP A 79 30.17 -14.19 4.12
C ASP A 79 31.48 -13.64 4.68
N LYS A 80 31.51 -12.38 5.07
CA LYS A 80 32.69 -11.75 5.71
C LYS A 80 33.08 -12.47 7.00
N LEU A 81 32.11 -12.95 7.77
CA LEU A 81 32.31 -13.63 9.05
C LEU A 81 32.53 -15.16 8.92
N SER A 82 32.24 -15.74 7.77
CA SER A 82 32.33 -17.20 7.54
C SER A 82 33.73 -17.76 7.72
N SER A 83 34.78 -16.93 7.60
CA SER A 83 36.19 -17.30 7.84
C SER A 83 36.57 -17.37 9.33
N GLU A 84 35.70 -16.93 10.25
CA GLU A 84 36.00 -16.75 11.68
C GLU A 84 35.45 -17.91 12.50
N ASN A 85 35.35 -19.10 12.13
CA ASN A 85 35.01 -20.34 12.88
C ASN A 85 34.13 -20.11 14.13
N LEU A 86 33.03 -19.35 13.99
CA LEU A 86 32.12 -18.92 15.06
C LEU A 86 31.01 -19.94 15.27
N SER A 87 30.49 -20.01 16.50
CA SER A 87 29.22 -20.71 16.77
C SER A 87 28.05 -19.96 16.10
N ASP A 88 26.92 -20.66 15.87
CA ASP A 88 25.74 -20.05 15.23
C ASP A 88 25.24 -18.80 15.99
N ASP A 89 25.18 -18.85 17.31
CA ASP A 89 24.79 -17.73 18.16
C ASP A 89 25.76 -16.54 18.08
N GLU A 90 27.05 -16.82 17.98
CA GLU A 90 28.09 -15.79 17.87
C GLU A 90 28.14 -15.21 16.46
N MET A 91 27.90 -16.04 15.44
CA MET A 91 27.71 -15.59 14.07
C MET A 91 26.54 -14.61 13.96
N VAL A 92 25.40 -14.92 14.55
CA VAL A 92 24.24 -14.03 14.56
C VAL A 92 24.55 -12.72 15.26
N LYS A 93 25.16 -12.75 16.45
CA LYS A 93 25.50 -11.53 17.21
C LYS A 93 26.49 -10.63 16.48
N ARG A 94 27.55 -11.21 15.87
CA ARG A 94 28.55 -10.44 15.13
C ARG A 94 28.02 -9.95 13.78
N SER A 95 27.19 -10.74 13.10
CA SER A 95 26.51 -10.31 11.88
C SER A 95 25.66 -9.08 12.15
N PHE A 96 24.92 -9.08 13.26
CA PHE A 96 24.12 -7.96 13.70
C PHE A 96 24.95 -6.69 13.98
N ALA A 97 26.01 -6.81 14.79
CA ALA A 97 26.87 -5.66 15.12
C ALA A 97 27.53 -5.05 13.86
N ASN A 98 28.04 -5.90 12.96
CA ASN A 98 28.62 -5.46 11.70
C ASN A 98 27.58 -4.82 10.77
N LEU A 99 26.37 -5.38 10.69
CA LEU A 99 25.28 -4.86 9.89
C LEU A 99 24.89 -3.45 10.33
N HIS A 100 24.63 -3.28 11.62
CA HIS A 100 24.31 -1.98 12.23
C HIS A 100 25.39 -0.95 11.98
N GLU A 101 26.65 -1.32 12.22
CA GLU A 101 27.81 -0.42 12.01
C GLU A 101 27.94 0.03 10.55
N VAL A 102 27.79 -0.89 9.59
CA VAL A 102 27.93 -0.59 8.16
C VAL A 102 26.81 0.33 7.68
N ILE A 103 25.57 0.07 8.10
CA ILE A 103 24.42 0.89 7.72
C ILE A 103 24.55 2.31 8.27
N LEU A 104 24.97 2.47 9.52
CA LEU A 104 25.17 3.80 10.12
C LEU A 104 26.36 4.57 9.54
N LYS A 105 27.35 3.89 8.93
CA LYS A 105 28.43 4.54 8.17
C LYS A 105 27.95 5.14 6.85
N GLY A 106 26.79 4.72 6.37
CA GLY A 106 26.14 5.25 5.18
C GLY A 106 26.25 4.37 3.94
N PHE A 107 25.61 4.82 2.86
CA PHE A 107 25.41 4.04 1.64
C PHE A 107 26.72 3.59 0.96
N ASP A 108 27.75 4.44 0.97
CA ASP A 108 29.05 4.06 0.38
C ASP A 108 29.72 2.90 1.12
N ALA A 109 29.61 2.84 2.44
CA ALA A 109 30.11 1.70 3.23
C ALA A 109 29.35 0.40 2.90
N VAL A 110 28.05 0.49 2.64
CA VAL A 110 27.24 -0.65 2.18
C VAL A 110 27.70 -1.10 0.78
N LYS A 111 27.91 -0.17 -0.15
CA LYS A 111 28.45 -0.49 -1.50
C LYS A 111 29.80 -1.20 -1.41
N ASP A 112 30.72 -0.71 -0.58
CA ASP A 112 32.05 -1.30 -0.41
C ASP A 112 31.98 -2.73 0.17
N LEU A 113 31.07 -2.96 1.12
CA LEU A 113 30.81 -4.30 1.65
C LEU A 113 30.33 -5.25 0.54
N VAL A 114 29.33 -4.83 -0.24
CA VAL A 114 28.77 -5.65 -1.32
C VAL A 114 29.76 -5.83 -2.47
N ARG A 115 30.55 -4.82 -2.85
CA ARG A 115 31.66 -4.96 -3.82
C ARG A 115 32.65 -6.03 -3.38
N SER A 116 33.02 -6.00 -2.10
CA SER A 116 33.95 -7.00 -1.53
C SER A 116 33.38 -8.40 -1.58
N TYR A 117 32.06 -8.56 -1.34
CA TYR A 117 31.35 -9.82 -1.46
C TYR A 117 31.33 -10.32 -2.91
N ILE A 118 30.98 -9.45 -3.88
CA ILE A 118 30.97 -9.80 -5.29
C ILE A 118 32.34 -10.27 -5.76
N LYS A 119 33.40 -9.53 -5.42
CA LYS A 119 34.80 -9.89 -5.79
C LYS A 119 35.22 -11.25 -5.25
N ARG A 120 34.82 -11.61 -4.02
CA ARG A 120 35.15 -12.91 -3.42
C ARG A 120 34.38 -14.09 -4.02
N ASN A 121 33.17 -13.84 -4.47
CA ASN A 121 32.24 -14.88 -4.95
C ASN A 121 32.10 -14.92 -6.48
N SER A 122 32.90 -14.15 -7.23
CA SER A 122 32.96 -14.22 -8.69
C SER A 122 34.02 -15.24 -9.13
N GLU A 123 33.65 -16.10 -10.07
CA GLU A 123 34.57 -17.13 -10.63
C GLU A 123 35.68 -16.50 -11.50
N GLU A 124 35.42 -15.32 -12.09
CA GLU A 124 36.35 -14.58 -12.93
C GLU A 124 36.65 -13.20 -12.33
N SER A 125 37.83 -12.64 -12.68
CA SER A 125 38.19 -11.28 -12.31
C SER A 125 37.36 -10.28 -13.12
N LEU A 126 36.40 -9.61 -12.46
CA LEU A 126 35.56 -8.60 -13.08
C LEU A 126 36.34 -7.31 -13.33
N SER A 127 36.08 -6.65 -14.46
CA SER A 127 36.50 -5.25 -14.67
C SER A 127 35.76 -4.33 -13.68
N ASP A 128 36.30 -3.12 -13.45
CA ASP A 128 35.64 -2.17 -12.56
C ASP A 128 34.24 -1.79 -13.08
N ASP A 129 34.05 -1.62 -14.39
CA ASP A 129 32.76 -1.36 -15.00
C ASP A 129 31.75 -2.50 -14.84
N ASP A 130 32.19 -3.76 -14.97
CA ASP A 130 31.33 -4.92 -14.80
C ASP A 130 31.01 -5.16 -13.33
N LEU A 131 31.94 -4.84 -12.43
CA LEU A 131 31.71 -4.86 -10.99
C LEU A 131 30.64 -3.86 -10.57
N GLU A 132 30.65 -2.62 -11.10
CA GLU A 132 29.64 -1.62 -10.82
C GLU A 132 28.27 -2.01 -11.41
N LYS A 133 28.24 -2.60 -12.60
CA LYS A 133 26.98 -3.14 -13.17
C LYS A 133 26.39 -4.24 -12.29
N GLU A 134 27.24 -5.17 -11.84
CA GLU A 134 26.79 -6.28 -10.99
C GLU A 134 26.41 -5.79 -9.59
N LEU A 135 27.10 -4.78 -9.04
CA LEU A 135 26.73 -4.10 -7.80
C LEU A 135 25.33 -3.50 -7.90
N ASN A 136 25.07 -2.68 -8.91
CA ASN A 136 23.78 -2.03 -9.12
C ASN A 136 22.63 -3.03 -9.37
N LYS A 137 22.94 -4.17 -9.98
CA LYS A 137 21.97 -5.26 -10.20
C LYS A 137 21.64 -6.03 -8.91
N LYS A 138 22.61 -6.17 -8.00
CA LYS A 138 22.45 -6.93 -6.74
C LYS A 138 21.94 -6.09 -5.58
N LEU A 139 22.27 -4.80 -5.55
CA LEU A 139 21.69 -3.88 -4.57
C LEU A 139 20.21 -3.70 -4.88
N GLY A 140 19.39 -3.95 -3.88
CA GLY A 140 17.95 -3.82 -3.95
C GLY A 140 17.41 -2.95 -2.81
N GLY A 141 16.15 -3.15 -2.46
CA GLY A 141 15.49 -2.40 -1.40
C GLY A 141 15.25 -0.92 -1.76
N ILE A 142 15.03 -0.10 -0.75
CA ILE A 142 14.63 1.29 -0.91
C ILE A 142 15.80 2.17 -1.37
N ILE A 143 16.90 2.12 -0.65
CA ILE A 143 18.11 2.93 -0.97
C ILE A 143 18.89 2.28 -2.11
N GLY A 144 19.09 0.97 -2.07
CA GLY A 144 19.79 0.27 -3.14
C GLY A 144 19.11 0.36 -4.50
N GLY A 145 17.77 0.48 -4.53
CA GLY A 145 16.94 0.69 -5.72
C GLY A 145 16.74 2.17 -6.10
N GLY A 146 17.26 3.12 -5.31
CA GLY A 146 17.10 4.56 -5.56
C GLY A 146 15.70 5.11 -5.29
N PHE A 147 14.92 4.47 -4.40
CA PHE A 147 13.55 4.87 -4.05
C PHE A 147 13.46 5.73 -2.77
N ASP A 148 14.58 6.00 -2.13
CA ASP A 148 14.67 6.84 -0.93
C ASP A 148 14.08 8.25 -1.11
N PRO A 149 14.20 8.95 -2.27
CA PRO A 149 13.53 10.22 -2.46
C PRO A 149 12.01 10.11 -2.41
N ILE A 150 11.43 9.04 -2.97
CA ILE A 150 9.97 8.82 -2.97
C ILE A 150 9.46 8.63 -1.53
N TYR A 151 10.17 7.83 -0.71
CA TYR A 151 9.86 7.66 0.69
C TYR A 151 9.97 8.97 1.49
N LEU A 152 11.01 9.75 1.23
CA LEU A 152 11.21 11.03 1.91
C LEU A 152 10.12 12.05 1.55
N ILE A 153 9.72 12.10 0.27
CA ILE A 153 8.61 12.95 -0.19
C ILE A 153 7.30 12.56 0.53
N ALA A 154 6.98 11.27 0.54
CA ALA A 154 5.78 10.77 1.23
C ALA A 154 5.80 11.12 2.72
N GLN A 155 6.94 10.94 3.39
CA GLN A 155 7.12 11.31 4.79
C GLN A 155 6.89 12.81 5.03
N ARG A 156 7.43 13.69 4.17
CA ARG A 156 7.26 15.14 4.29
C ARG A 156 5.80 15.55 4.13
N LEU A 157 5.10 14.98 3.15
CA LEU A 157 3.68 15.23 2.92
C LEU A 157 2.82 14.78 4.11
N VAL A 158 3.07 13.57 4.63
CA VAL A 158 2.35 13.06 5.80
C VAL A 158 2.62 13.89 7.04
N LYS A 159 3.90 14.24 7.28
CA LYS A 159 4.27 15.09 8.41
C LYS A 159 3.60 16.45 8.34
N HIS A 160 3.58 17.10 7.18
CA HIS A 160 2.92 18.39 6.98
C HIS A 160 1.43 18.33 7.34
N SER A 161 0.70 17.31 6.84
CA SER A 161 -0.71 17.12 7.17
C SER A 161 -0.95 16.85 8.66
N ASN A 162 -0.10 16.01 9.28
CA ASN A 162 -0.19 15.70 10.71
C ASN A 162 0.10 16.95 11.57
N ASP A 163 1.06 17.79 11.20
CA ASP A 163 1.37 19.05 11.88
C ASP A 163 0.19 20.04 11.82
N GLU A 164 -0.63 19.98 10.76
CA GLU A 164 -1.90 20.71 10.64
C GLU A 164 -3.06 20.02 11.37
N GLY A 165 -2.80 18.87 11.99
CA GLY A 165 -3.74 18.12 12.82
C GLY A 165 -4.65 17.17 12.06
N TYR A 166 -4.33 16.85 10.81
CA TYR A 166 -5.06 15.87 10.01
C TYR A 166 -4.22 14.60 9.83
N LEU A 167 -4.75 13.47 10.27
CA LEU A 167 -4.13 12.17 10.00
C LEU A 167 -4.15 11.86 8.51
N VAL A 168 -3.14 11.11 8.07
CA VAL A 168 -3.07 10.58 6.71
C VAL A 168 -3.19 9.06 6.79
N GLY A 169 -4.16 8.51 6.07
CA GLY A 169 -4.31 7.06 5.93
C GLY A 169 -3.44 6.54 4.80
N SER A 170 -2.80 5.41 4.99
CA SER A 170 -2.15 4.69 3.89
C SER A 170 -3.14 3.80 3.16
N ARG A 171 -2.91 3.61 1.86
CA ARG A 171 -3.66 2.66 1.03
C ARG A 171 -2.71 1.85 0.14
N GLY A 172 -3.23 0.81 -0.49
CA GLY A 172 -2.39 -0.04 -1.31
C GLY A 172 -1.46 -0.90 -0.47
N SER A 173 -0.22 -1.06 -0.92
CA SER A 173 0.75 -2.00 -0.34
C SER A 173 1.84 -1.36 0.53
N VAL A 174 1.84 -0.04 0.70
CA VAL A 174 2.89 0.66 1.47
C VAL A 174 2.95 0.21 2.94
N GLY A 175 1.82 -0.20 3.54
CA GLY A 175 1.79 -0.76 4.89
C GLY A 175 2.54 -2.09 5.07
N SER A 176 3.04 -2.71 3.98
CA SER A 176 3.95 -3.87 4.05
C SER A 176 5.41 -3.46 4.25
N SER A 177 5.74 -2.16 4.25
CA SER A 177 7.09 -1.65 4.52
C SER A 177 7.23 -1.19 5.96
N PHE A 178 8.12 -1.84 6.71
CA PHE A 178 8.46 -1.44 8.07
C PHE A 178 9.24 -0.11 8.10
N VAL A 179 10.05 0.16 7.08
CA VAL A 179 10.69 1.45 6.88
C VAL A 179 9.64 2.56 6.74
N ALA A 180 8.57 2.34 5.99
CA ALA A 180 7.48 3.31 5.88
C ALA A 180 6.78 3.56 7.24
N THR A 181 6.62 2.52 8.08
CA THR A 181 6.11 2.65 9.44
C THR A 181 7.06 3.46 10.32
N MET A 182 8.35 3.17 10.27
CA MET A 182 9.37 3.90 11.06
C MET A 182 9.53 5.35 10.61
N MET A 183 9.31 5.64 9.34
CA MET A 183 9.27 7.02 8.83
C MET A 183 7.96 7.75 9.12
N GLY A 184 6.94 7.08 9.67
CA GLY A 184 5.63 7.66 9.95
C GLY A 184 4.78 7.90 8.70
N ILE A 185 5.07 7.23 7.59
CA ILE A 185 4.27 7.27 6.36
C ILE A 185 2.97 6.49 6.53
N THR A 186 3.00 5.40 7.30
CA THR A 186 1.86 4.55 7.63
C THR A 186 1.85 4.20 9.10
N GLU A 187 0.67 3.96 9.66
CA GLU A 187 0.50 3.44 11.03
C GLU A 187 0.56 1.90 11.07
N VAL A 188 0.42 1.25 9.93
CA VAL A 188 0.42 -0.22 9.85
C VAL A 188 1.82 -0.74 10.12
N ASN A 189 1.96 -1.63 11.12
CA ASN A 189 3.21 -2.30 11.43
C ASN A 189 3.24 -3.69 10.79
N PRO A 190 4.08 -3.93 9.77
CA PRO A 190 4.12 -5.21 9.06
C PRO A 190 4.89 -6.32 9.75
N LEU A 191 5.50 -6.07 10.91
CA LEU A 191 6.17 -7.12 11.68
C LEU A 191 5.16 -8.20 12.13
N PRO A 192 5.63 -9.42 12.44
CA PRO A 192 4.79 -10.43 13.10
C PRO A 192 4.17 -9.90 14.40
N ALA A 193 3.09 -10.50 14.83
CA ALA A 193 2.42 -10.17 16.09
C ALA A 193 3.42 -10.18 17.28
N HIS A 194 3.46 -9.11 18.05
CA HIS A 194 4.39 -8.93 19.14
C HIS A 194 3.89 -7.95 20.19
N TYR A 195 4.50 -8.02 21.36
CA TYR A 195 4.32 -7.03 22.41
C TYR A 195 5.49 -6.05 22.44
N ARG A 196 5.23 -4.81 22.83
CA ARG A 196 6.27 -3.81 23.13
C ARG A 196 5.92 -2.99 24.36
N CYS A 197 6.93 -2.64 25.15
CA CYS A 197 6.77 -1.81 26.33
C CYS A 197 6.99 -0.33 25.99
N SER A 198 6.03 0.52 26.30
CA SER A 198 6.17 1.98 26.10
C SER A 198 7.26 2.61 26.97
N LYS A 199 7.61 1.99 28.13
CA LYS A 199 8.56 2.52 29.11
C LYS A 199 9.98 1.98 28.93
N CYS A 200 10.20 0.67 29.03
CA CYS A 200 11.54 0.08 28.95
C CYS A 200 11.91 -0.42 27.54
N LYS A 201 10.99 -0.30 26.58
CA LYS A 201 11.20 -0.65 25.16
C LYS A 201 11.45 -2.14 24.90
N VAL A 202 11.29 -3.01 25.89
CA VAL A 202 11.36 -4.46 25.66
C VAL A 202 10.30 -4.86 24.66
N SER A 203 10.64 -5.73 23.73
CA SER A 203 9.72 -6.34 22.77
C SER A 203 9.76 -7.86 22.89
N ILE A 204 8.59 -8.51 22.72
CA ILE A 204 8.41 -9.95 22.91
C ILE A 204 7.73 -10.48 21.65
N PHE A 205 8.45 -11.32 20.90
CA PHE A 205 7.98 -11.94 19.65
C PHE A 205 7.61 -13.42 19.82
N ASN A 206 8.01 -14.02 20.94
CA ASN A 206 7.77 -15.43 21.24
C ASN A 206 6.91 -15.57 22.50
N ASP A 207 6.18 -16.68 22.58
CA ASP A 207 5.49 -17.09 23.79
C ASP A 207 6.47 -17.60 24.87
N ASP A 208 5.94 -18.02 26.01
CA ASP A 208 6.75 -18.48 27.15
C ASP A 208 7.42 -19.85 26.87
N ASP A 209 6.95 -20.58 25.86
CA ASP A 209 7.53 -21.85 25.36
C ASP A 209 8.58 -21.62 24.24
N GLY A 210 8.79 -20.36 23.82
CA GLY A 210 9.74 -19.98 22.77
C GLY A 210 9.19 -20.03 21.35
N ASN A 211 7.88 -20.31 21.17
CA ASN A 211 7.26 -20.33 19.84
C ASN A 211 6.93 -18.90 19.37
N PRO A 212 7.09 -18.59 18.05
CA PRO A 212 6.72 -17.29 17.53
C PRO A 212 5.23 -16.98 17.74
N LEU A 213 4.91 -15.83 18.30
CA LEU A 213 3.52 -15.38 18.48
C LEU A 213 2.77 -15.28 17.15
N GLY A 214 3.45 -14.89 16.07
CA GLY A 214 2.88 -14.83 14.71
C GLY A 214 2.39 -16.19 14.18
N SER A 215 2.81 -17.32 14.76
CA SER A 215 2.30 -18.65 14.38
C SER A 215 0.83 -18.85 14.77
N ASN A 216 0.37 -18.19 15.85
CA ASN A 216 -0.98 -18.31 16.38
C ASN A 216 -1.84 -17.06 16.15
N TYR A 217 -1.22 -15.91 15.92
CA TYR A 217 -1.89 -14.61 15.80
C TYR A 217 -1.42 -13.89 14.54
N SER A 218 -2.32 -13.70 13.58
CA SER A 218 -2.03 -12.94 12.34
C SER A 218 -2.09 -11.42 12.54
N SER A 219 -2.70 -10.97 13.64
CA SER A 219 -2.72 -9.58 14.09
C SER A 219 -2.28 -9.48 15.56
N GLY A 220 -1.37 -8.56 15.83
CA GLY A 220 -0.94 -8.29 17.21
C GLY A 220 -2.07 -7.75 18.09
N PHE A 221 -3.08 -7.11 17.52
CA PHE A 221 -4.23 -6.61 18.28
C PHE A 221 -5.10 -7.74 18.89
N ASP A 222 -4.98 -8.96 18.39
CA ASP A 222 -5.68 -10.13 18.90
C ASP A 222 -4.91 -10.85 20.02
N LEU A 223 -3.69 -10.41 20.35
CA LEU A 223 -2.91 -10.96 21.45
C LEU A 223 -3.61 -10.76 22.80
N PRO A 224 -3.53 -11.71 23.74
CA PRO A 224 -4.02 -11.51 25.09
C PRO A 224 -3.27 -10.41 25.83
N ASP A 225 -3.89 -9.82 26.85
CA ASP A 225 -3.23 -8.83 27.69
C ASP A 225 -2.03 -9.44 28.43
N LYS A 226 -0.90 -8.74 28.39
CA LYS A 226 0.34 -9.17 29.06
C LYS A 226 0.99 -7.99 29.76
N MET A 227 1.44 -8.22 31.01
CA MET A 227 2.18 -7.19 31.74
C MET A 227 3.66 -7.23 31.38
N CYS A 228 4.28 -6.06 31.34
CA CYS A 228 5.72 -5.95 31.11
C CYS A 228 6.48 -6.58 32.28
N PRO A 229 7.39 -7.54 32.05
CA PRO A 229 8.14 -8.20 33.11
C PRO A 229 9.06 -7.24 33.88
N ASN A 230 9.50 -6.14 33.24
CA ASN A 230 10.44 -5.18 33.84
C ASN A 230 9.74 -3.99 34.51
N CYS A 231 8.61 -3.52 33.98
CA CYS A 231 7.97 -2.27 34.37
C CYS A 231 6.62 -2.45 35.04
N ASN A 232 6.06 -3.65 34.99
CA ASN A 232 4.73 -3.99 35.49
C ASN A 232 3.61 -3.05 34.98
N ILE A 233 3.70 -2.66 33.69
CA ILE A 233 2.66 -1.92 32.95
C ILE A 233 2.13 -2.80 31.82
N LEU A 234 0.91 -2.55 31.38
CA LEU A 234 0.34 -3.25 30.23
C LEU A 234 1.20 -3.03 28.97
N LEU A 235 1.55 -4.12 28.30
CA LEU A 235 2.29 -4.08 27.06
C LEU A 235 1.38 -3.62 25.91
N LEU A 236 1.93 -2.85 24.99
CA LEU A 236 1.30 -2.53 23.72
C LEU A 236 1.35 -3.75 22.82
N LYS A 237 0.27 -4.00 22.10
CA LYS A 237 0.10 -5.08 21.13
C LYS A 237 0.25 -4.51 19.74
N ASP A 238 1.03 -5.15 18.86
CA ASP A 238 1.34 -4.61 17.52
C ASP A 238 1.71 -5.73 16.55
N GLY A 239 1.74 -5.40 15.24
CA GLY A 239 2.17 -6.31 14.20
C GLY A 239 1.03 -6.96 13.40
N GLN A 240 1.16 -6.96 12.06
CA GLN A 240 0.16 -7.47 11.13
C GLN A 240 0.71 -8.57 10.19
N ASP A 241 1.93 -9.00 10.41
CA ASP A 241 2.61 -10.09 9.70
C ASP A 241 2.49 -9.98 8.17
N MET A 242 3.24 -9.05 7.60
CA MET A 242 3.23 -8.81 6.15
C MET A 242 4.66 -8.81 5.58
N PRO A 243 4.93 -9.61 4.55
CA PRO A 243 6.24 -9.62 3.91
C PRO A 243 6.47 -8.37 3.05
N PHE A 244 7.68 -7.81 3.11
CA PHE A 244 8.08 -6.66 2.29
C PHE A 244 8.00 -6.92 0.78
N ALA A 245 8.27 -8.16 0.37
CA ALA A 245 8.21 -8.57 -1.03
C ALA A 245 6.86 -8.26 -1.71
N THR A 246 5.76 -8.18 -0.96
CA THR A 246 4.45 -7.80 -1.52
C THR A 246 4.41 -6.34 -1.97
N PHE A 247 5.33 -5.50 -1.51
CA PHE A 247 5.42 -4.09 -1.90
C PHE A 247 6.37 -3.85 -3.08
N LEU A 248 7.65 -4.22 -2.95
CA LEU A 248 8.68 -3.95 -3.97
C LEU A 248 9.09 -5.19 -4.81
N GLY A 249 8.59 -6.39 -4.50
CA GLY A 249 9.15 -7.63 -5.03
C GLY A 249 10.38 -8.09 -4.24
N PHE A 250 10.96 -9.21 -4.64
CA PHE A 250 12.14 -9.76 -3.95
C PHE A 250 13.45 -9.03 -4.31
N ASN A 251 13.52 -8.44 -5.50
CA ASN A 251 14.73 -7.80 -6.02
C ASN A 251 14.53 -6.30 -6.31
N ALA A 252 13.57 -5.65 -5.67
CA ALA A 252 13.14 -4.28 -5.99
C ALA A 252 12.75 -4.11 -7.49
N ASP A 253 12.11 -5.13 -8.05
CA ASP A 253 11.71 -5.19 -9.47
C ASP A 253 10.54 -4.24 -9.80
N LYS A 254 9.99 -3.59 -8.78
CA LYS A 254 8.79 -2.74 -8.89
C LYS A 254 9.06 -1.39 -8.25
N VAL A 255 8.76 -0.31 -8.98
CA VAL A 255 8.75 1.04 -8.40
C VAL A 255 7.69 1.10 -7.30
N PRO A 256 8.00 1.63 -6.09
CA PRO A 256 7.04 1.76 -5.02
C PRO A 256 5.92 2.74 -5.39
N ASP A 257 4.69 2.29 -5.19
CA ASP A 257 3.48 3.08 -5.35
C ASP A 257 2.97 3.45 -3.94
N ILE A 258 3.27 4.68 -3.49
CA ILE A 258 2.90 5.16 -2.17
C ILE A 258 1.65 6.01 -2.29
N ASP A 259 0.51 5.33 -2.19
CA ASP A 259 -0.81 5.96 -2.20
C ASP A 259 -1.20 6.42 -0.78
N LEU A 260 -1.62 7.68 -0.66
CA LEU A 260 -1.96 8.30 0.62
C LEU A 260 -3.34 8.95 0.55
N ASN A 261 -4.16 8.68 1.59
CA ASN A 261 -5.47 9.28 1.80
C ASN A 261 -5.35 10.47 2.74
N PHE A 262 -5.40 11.66 2.19
CA PHE A 262 -5.46 12.91 2.95
C PHE A 262 -6.91 13.24 3.30
N SER A 263 -7.12 14.00 4.36
CA SER A 263 -8.43 14.61 4.57
C SER A 263 -8.81 15.47 3.37
N ASP A 264 -10.04 15.35 2.88
CA ASP A 264 -10.58 16.21 1.82
C ASP A 264 -10.55 17.70 2.20
N LEU A 265 -10.60 18.04 3.50
CA LEU A 265 -10.41 19.41 4.00
C LEU A 265 -8.94 19.87 3.94
N ASN A 266 -7.98 18.96 3.92
CA ASN A 266 -6.55 19.27 3.96
C ASN A 266 -5.83 18.98 2.63
N GLN A 267 -6.47 18.31 1.68
CA GLN A 267 -5.87 17.92 0.40
C GLN A 267 -5.26 19.11 -0.36
N ALA A 268 -5.94 20.25 -0.36
CA ALA A 268 -5.43 21.45 -1.03
C ALA A 268 -4.13 21.97 -0.42
N SER A 269 -4.01 21.93 0.92
CA SER A 269 -2.77 22.29 1.63
C SER A 269 -1.63 21.33 1.27
N ALA A 270 -1.90 20.02 1.26
CA ALA A 270 -0.92 19.01 0.85
C ALA A 270 -0.47 19.19 -0.60
N HIS A 271 -1.37 19.52 -1.53
CA HIS A 271 -1.01 19.89 -2.90
C HIS A 271 -0.11 21.14 -2.93
N ALA A 272 -0.49 22.20 -2.23
CA ALA A 272 0.31 23.43 -2.18
C ALA A 272 1.72 23.19 -1.59
N TYR A 273 1.83 22.28 -0.62
CA TYR A 273 3.11 21.92 -0.02
C TYR A 273 4.09 21.27 -1.01
N THR A 274 3.61 20.61 -2.05
CA THR A 274 4.49 20.08 -3.13
C THR A 274 5.25 21.20 -3.84
N LYS A 275 4.65 22.41 -3.98
CA LYS A 275 5.35 23.58 -4.53
C LYS A 275 6.49 24.04 -3.61
N VAL A 276 6.35 23.90 -2.29
CA VAL A 276 7.42 24.18 -1.33
C VAL A 276 8.56 23.18 -1.46
N LEU A 277 8.23 21.88 -1.61
CA LEU A 277 9.24 20.83 -1.72
C LEU A 277 10.07 20.89 -3.00
N PHE A 278 9.45 21.24 -4.13
CA PHE A 278 10.09 21.12 -5.45
C PHE A 278 10.27 22.44 -6.19
N GLY A 279 9.53 23.47 -5.82
CA GLY A 279 9.43 24.73 -6.54
C GLY A 279 8.16 24.81 -7.38
N GLU A 280 7.65 26.02 -7.56
CA GLU A 280 6.37 26.27 -8.23
C GLU A 280 6.38 25.86 -9.72
N ASP A 281 7.52 26.02 -10.38
CA ASP A 281 7.68 25.69 -11.80
C ASP A 281 7.91 24.20 -12.08
N ASN A 282 8.07 23.39 -11.02
CA ASN A 282 8.37 21.97 -11.12
C ASN A 282 7.18 21.06 -10.80
N VAL A 283 6.01 21.60 -10.43
CA VAL A 283 4.84 20.81 -10.07
C VAL A 283 3.62 21.17 -10.92
N TYR A 284 2.95 20.13 -11.39
CA TYR A 284 1.81 20.24 -12.28
C TYR A 284 0.71 19.26 -11.86
N ARG A 285 -0.56 19.63 -12.06
CA ARG A 285 -1.64 18.64 -11.94
C ARG A 285 -1.50 17.63 -13.07
N ALA A 286 -1.68 16.35 -12.77
CA ALA A 286 -1.68 15.31 -13.79
C ALA A 286 -2.86 15.49 -14.75
N GLY A 287 -2.58 15.52 -16.05
CA GLY A 287 -3.61 15.63 -17.08
C GLY A 287 -4.35 14.30 -17.27
N THR A 288 -5.61 14.40 -17.63
CA THR A 288 -6.44 13.26 -18.05
C THR A 288 -7.08 13.56 -19.40
N ILE A 289 -7.29 12.53 -20.19
CA ILE A 289 -8.00 12.64 -21.47
C ILE A 289 -9.27 11.82 -21.40
N GLY A 290 -10.42 12.50 -21.37
CA GLY A 290 -11.73 11.88 -21.44
C GLY A 290 -12.02 11.38 -22.85
N THR A 291 -12.43 10.12 -22.96
CA THR A 291 -12.86 9.51 -24.21
C THR A 291 -14.36 9.25 -24.22
N VAL A 292 -14.93 9.10 -25.41
CA VAL A 292 -16.34 8.75 -25.57
C VAL A 292 -16.55 7.30 -25.07
N ALA A 293 -17.31 7.13 -23.99
CA ALA A 293 -17.67 5.83 -23.46
C ALA A 293 -18.77 5.17 -24.33
N GLU A 294 -18.84 3.85 -24.32
CA GLU A 294 -19.79 3.06 -25.13
C GLU A 294 -21.25 3.52 -25.01
N LYS A 295 -21.74 3.71 -23.78
CA LYS A 295 -23.09 4.22 -23.52
C LYS A 295 -23.32 5.62 -24.10
N THR A 296 -22.30 6.49 -24.02
CA THR A 296 -22.35 7.85 -24.57
C THR A 296 -22.36 7.81 -26.09
N ALA A 297 -21.51 6.96 -26.69
CA ALA A 297 -21.47 6.72 -28.13
C ALA A 297 -22.82 6.23 -28.67
N PHE A 298 -23.43 5.27 -27.97
CA PHE A 298 -24.76 4.75 -28.30
C PHE A 298 -25.82 5.86 -28.25
N GLY A 299 -25.79 6.71 -27.22
CA GLY A 299 -26.68 7.87 -27.09
C GLY A 299 -26.49 8.88 -28.24
N PHE A 300 -25.25 9.16 -28.61
CA PHE A 300 -24.96 10.06 -29.74
C PHE A 300 -25.49 9.53 -31.06
N VAL A 301 -25.32 8.24 -31.35
CA VAL A 301 -25.83 7.64 -32.57
C VAL A 301 -27.35 7.67 -32.62
N LYS A 302 -28.03 7.38 -31.49
CA LYS A 302 -29.49 7.48 -31.39
C LYS A 302 -29.97 8.91 -31.57
N GLY A 303 -29.40 9.90 -30.87
CA GLY A 303 -29.76 11.30 -31.01
C GLY A 303 -29.56 11.79 -32.45
N TRP A 304 -28.44 11.43 -33.09
CA TRP A 304 -28.20 11.76 -34.49
C TRP A 304 -29.25 11.15 -35.43
N ALA A 305 -29.63 9.88 -35.18
CA ALA A 305 -30.64 9.20 -35.98
C ALA A 305 -32.04 9.86 -35.84
N GLU A 306 -32.40 10.28 -34.63
CA GLU A 306 -33.64 11.01 -34.36
C GLU A 306 -33.66 12.38 -35.04
N GLU A 307 -32.58 13.18 -34.92
CA GLU A 307 -32.44 14.48 -35.57
C GLU A 307 -32.56 14.40 -37.09
N HIS A 308 -32.02 13.31 -37.69
CA HIS A 308 -32.02 13.11 -39.14
C HIS A 308 -33.17 12.21 -39.61
N GLN A 309 -34.13 11.92 -38.74
CA GLN A 309 -35.31 11.09 -39.04
C GLN A 309 -34.95 9.73 -39.66
N LYS A 310 -33.88 9.10 -39.21
CA LYS A 310 -33.39 7.80 -39.66
C LYS A 310 -33.77 6.71 -38.69
N GLU A 311 -34.49 5.69 -39.16
CA GLU A 311 -34.73 4.47 -38.39
C GLU A 311 -33.52 3.54 -38.52
N LEU A 312 -32.76 3.37 -37.46
CA LEU A 312 -31.62 2.44 -37.41
C LEU A 312 -32.00 1.22 -36.56
N ARG A 313 -31.63 0.04 -37.03
CA ARG A 313 -31.70 -1.18 -36.21
C ARG A 313 -30.70 -1.09 -35.06
N THR A 314 -31.01 -1.72 -33.92
CA THR A 314 -30.12 -1.73 -32.74
C THR A 314 -28.68 -2.17 -33.08
N ALA A 315 -28.54 -3.23 -33.88
CA ALA A 315 -27.20 -3.70 -34.32
C ALA A 315 -26.42 -2.67 -35.14
N GLU A 316 -27.09 -1.82 -35.92
CA GLU A 316 -26.47 -0.74 -36.66
C GLU A 316 -26.08 0.42 -35.74
N VAL A 317 -26.93 0.72 -34.74
CA VAL A 317 -26.57 1.70 -33.69
C VAL A 317 -25.34 1.24 -32.92
N GLU A 318 -25.28 -0.03 -32.53
CA GLU A 318 -24.13 -0.63 -31.85
C GLU A 318 -22.86 -0.57 -32.70
N ARG A 319 -22.96 -0.92 -33.99
CA ARG A 319 -21.83 -0.86 -34.93
C ARG A 319 -21.26 0.55 -35.07
N LEU A 320 -22.13 1.55 -35.22
CA LEU A 320 -21.73 2.96 -35.32
C LEU A 320 -21.18 3.47 -33.99
N ALA A 321 -21.79 3.09 -32.85
CA ALA A 321 -21.33 3.43 -31.52
C ALA A 321 -19.92 2.88 -31.24
N MET A 322 -19.63 1.65 -31.66
CA MET A 322 -18.27 1.08 -31.56
C MET A 322 -17.23 1.93 -32.33
N GLY A 323 -17.59 2.49 -33.49
CA GLY A 323 -16.72 3.39 -34.25
C GLY A 323 -16.46 4.74 -33.57
N CYS A 324 -17.35 5.17 -32.67
CA CYS A 324 -17.22 6.41 -31.90
C CYS A 324 -16.61 6.19 -30.52
N THR A 325 -16.63 4.95 -30.01
CA THR A 325 -16.09 4.61 -28.69
C THR A 325 -14.58 4.80 -28.64
N GLY A 326 -14.06 5.39 -27.57
CA GLY A 326 -12.64 5.63 -27.38
C GLY A 326 -12.09 6.88 -28.08
N VAL A 327 -12.92 7.61 -28.84
CA VAL A 327 -12.51 8.90 -29.44
C VAL A 327 -12.25 9.90 -28.32
N LYS A 328 -11.08 10.56 -28.35
CA LYS A 328 -10.71 11.61 -27.39
C LYS A 328 -11.66 12.80 -27.52
N ARG A 329 -12.19 13.26 -26.41
CA ARG A 329 -13.21 14.31 -26.37
C ARG A 329 -12.81 15.54 -25.56
N THR A 330 -12.34 15.31 -24.33
CA THR A 330 -12.04 16.38 -23.38
C THR A 330 -10.71 16.16 -22.70
N THR A 331 -10.06 17.25 -22.30
CA THR A 331 -8.96 17.22 -21.33
C THR A 331 -9.50 17.55 -19.94
N GLY A 332 -8.85 17.02 -18.92
CA GLY A 332 -9.21 17.27 -17.52
C GLY A 332 -8.00 17.17 -16.61
N GLN A 333 -8.24 17.37 -15.32
CA GLN A 333 -7.24 17.22 -14.27
C GLN A 333 -7.54 15.96 -13.46
N HIS A 334 -6.50 15.19 -13.14
CA HIS A 334 -6.60 14.11 -12.17
C HIS A 334 -6.89 14.70 -10.77
N PRO A 335 -7.86 14.21 -10.00
CA PRO A 335 -8.28 14.84 -8.73
C PRO A 335 -7.20 14.83 -7.65
N GLY A 336 -6.30 13.86 -7.64
CA GLY A 336 -5.24 13.71 -6.62
C GLY A 336 -3.83 13.67 -7.19
N GLY A 337 -3.65 13.57 -8.50
CA GLY A 337 -2.35 13.38 -9.12
C GLY A 337 -1.56 14.68 -9.30
N ILE A 338 -0.35 14.70 -8.78
CA ILE A 338 0.65 15.76 -8.98
C ILE A 338 1.84 15.16 -9.72
N VAL A 339 2.18 15.71 -10.87
CA VAL A 339 3.39 15.38 -11.63
C VAL A 339 4.52 16.29 -11.15
N VAL A 340 5.66 15.68 -10.83
CA VAL A 340 6.86 16.40 -10.38
C VAL A 340 7.92 16.33 -11.48
N ILE A 341 8.31 17.49 -11.99
CA ILE A 341 9.40 17.64 -12.95
C ILE A 341 10.70 17.87 -12.16
N PRO A 342 11.77 17.12 -12.41
CA PRO A 342 13.05 17.36 -11.78
C PRO A 342 13.56 18.77 -12.05
N ASP A 343 14.18 19.41 -11.08
CA ASP A 343 14.67 20.80 -11.15
C ASP A 343 15.86 21.00 -12.13
N TYR A 344 16.42 19.92 -12.65
CA TYR A 344 17.46 19.91 -13.68
C TYR A 344 16.94 19.66 -15.10
N MET A 345 15.58 19.58 -15.27
CA MET A 345 14.90 19.35 -16.55
C MET A 345 13.77 20.37 -16.72
N ASP A 346 13.33 20.54 -17.96
CA ASP A 346 12.19 21.38 -18.30
C ASP A 346 10.92 20.55 -18.50
N VAL A 347 9.75 21.12 -18.18
CA VAL A 347 8.47 20.44 -18.42
C VAL A 347 8.27 20.08 -19.88
N TYR A 348 8.81 20.88 -20.80
CA TYR A 348 8.72 20.63 -22.24
C TYR A 348 9.56 19.46 -22.73
N ASP A 349 10.47 18.94 -21.91
CA ASP A 349 11.17 17.68 -22.20
C ASP A 349 10.20 16.48 -22.12
N PHE A 350 9.09 16.62 -21.38
CA PHE A 350 8.12 15.54 -21.13
C PHE A 350 6.76 15.81 -21.77
N THR A 351 6.22 17.04 -21.61
CA THR A 351 4.85 17.37 -22.00
C THR A 351 4.64 18.88 -22.13
N PRO A 352 3.80 19.33 -23.07
CA PRO A 352 3.22 20.66 -22.95
C PRO A 352 2.35 20.75 -21.69
N PHE A 353 2.10 21.94 -21.20
CA PHE A 353 1.13 22.17 -20.13
C PHE A 353 -0.01 23.08 -20.59
N GLN A 354 -1.10 23.08 -19.84
CA GLN A 354 -2.26 23.92 -20.10
C GLN A 354 -2.82 24.50 -18.80
N PHE A 355 -3.55 25.58 -18.90
CA PHE A 355 -4.33 26.15 -17.79
C PHE A 355 -5.75 25.58 -17.81
N PRO A 356 -6.33 25.22 -16.64
CA PRO A 356 -7.70 24.76 -16.55
C PRO A 356 -8.68 25.78 -17.12
N ALA A 357 -9.65 25.32 -17.92
CA ALA A 357 -10.64 26.18 -18.58
C ALA A 357 -10.04 27.38 -19.36
N GLU A 358 -8.79 27.26 -19.82
CA GLU A 358 -8.05 28.31 -20.55
C GLU A 358 -7.81 29.59 -19.69
N ASP A 359 -7.94 29.48 -18.37
CA ASP A 359 -7.70 30.58 -17.43
C ASP A 359 -6.23 30.65 -17.01
N ALA A 360 -5.49 31.58 -17.61
CA ALA A 360 -4.07 31.80 -17.31
C ALA A 360 -3.80 32.30 -15.88
N THR A 361 -4.84 32.69 -15.15
CA THR A 361 -4.74 33.10 -13.72
C THR A 361 -4.96 31.93 -12.76
N ALA A 362 -5.27 30.73 -13.28
CA ALA A 362 -5.46 29.54 -12.46
C ALA A 362 -4.18 29.22 -11.66
N GLU A 363 -4.36 28.90 -10.41
CA GLU A 363 -3.25 28.56 -9.48
C GLU A 363 -2.42 27.36 -9.93
N TRP A 364 -3.06 26.43 -10.63
CA TRP A 364 -2.45 25.16 -11.04
C TRP A 364 -2.37 25.00 -12.56
N ARG A 365 -1.19 24.72 -13.04
CA ARG A 365 -0.95 24.26 -14.40
C ARG A 365 -1.17 22.74 -14.48
N THR A 366 -1.61 22.24 -15.62
CA THR A 366 -1.93 20.82 -15.85
C THR A 366 -1.08 20.30 -17.02
N THR A 367 -0.54 19.09 -16.89
CA THR A 367 0.13 18.43 -18.02
C THR A 367 -0.88 18.22 -19.15
N HIS A 368 -0.51 18.52 -20.38
CA HIS A 368 -1.42 18.35 -21.50
C HIS A 368 -1.55 16.89 -21.92
N PHE A 369 -0.46 16.13 -21.85
CA PHE A 369 -0.53 14.70 -22.09
C PHE A 369 -1.23 14.02 -20.91
N ASP A 370 -2.01 12.96 -21.25
CA ASP A 370 -2.49 12.03 -20.22
C ASP A 370 -1.29 11.43 -19.49
N TYR A 371 -1.38 11.33 -18.16
CA TYR A 371 -0.28 10.83 -17.36
C TYR A 371 0.22 9.46 -17.82
N HIS A 372 -0.66 8.55 -18.25
CA HIS A 372 -0.27 7.23 -18.76
C HIS A 372 0.62 7.25 -20.00
N ALA A 373 0.75 8.40 -20.66
CA ALA A 373 1.68 8.57 -21.77
C ALA A 373 3.11 8.93 -21.33
N ILE A 374 3.28 9.38 -20.08
CA ILE A 374 4.55 9.86 -19.51
C ILE A 374 4.89 9.21 -18.17
N ASP A 375 4.15 8.17 -17.77
CA ASP A 375 4.27 7.52 -16.45
C ASP A 375 5.60 6.77 -16.23
N GLN A 376 6.32 6.48 -17.29
CA GLN A 376 7.63 5.85 -17.24
C GLN A 376 8.78 6.87 -17.06
N ASP A 377 8.51 8.15 -17.29
CA ASP A 377 9.55 9.18 -17.36
C ASP A 377 9.52 10.11 -16.14
N VAL A 378 8.35 10.39 -15.58
CA VAL A 378 8.18 11.35 -14.50
C VAL A 378 7.48 10.77 -13.27
N LEU A 379 7.86 11.27 -12.10
CA LEU A 379 7.22 10.89 -10.85
C LEU A 379 5.83 11.54 -10.75
N LYS A 380 4.83 10.72 -10.40
CA LYS A 380 3.51 11.16 -9.98
C LYS A 380 3.33 10.88 -8.49
N LEU A 381 2.80 11.87 -7.78
CA LEU A 381 2.36 11.74 -6.40
C LEU A 381 0.84 11.67 -6.37
N ASP A 382 0.29 10.64 -5.75
CA ASP A 382 -1.15 10.49 -5.57
C ASP A 382 -1.58 10.97 -4.18
N ILE A 383 -1.97 12.25 -4.11
CA ILE A 383 -2.48 12.91 -2.91
C ILE A 383 -4.01 12.89 -2.99
N LEU A 384 -4.59 11.82 -2.46
CA LEU A 384 -6.01 11.54 -2.62
C LEU A 384 -6.82 12.10 -1.45
N GLY A 385 -7.88 12.88 -1.75
CA GLY A 385 -8.86 13.30 -0.75
C GLY A 385 -9.74 12.13 -0.33
N HIS A 386 -9.92 11.95 0.98
CA HIS A 386 -10.74 10.89 1.54
C HIS A 386 -11.52 11.37 2.76
N SER A 387 -12.73 10.84 2.95
CA SER A 387 -13.63 11.24 4.04
C SER A 387 -13.21 10.69 5.41
N ASP A 388 -12.57 9.51 5.47
CA ASP A 388 -12.26 8.87 6.76
C ASP A 388 -11.30 9.69 7.63
N PRO A 389 -10.18 10.24 7.12
CA PRO A 389 -9.34 11.14 7.90
C PRO A 389 -10.08 12.39 8.37
N THR A 390 -10.99 12.91 7.56
CA THR A 390 -11.84 14.05 7.92
C THR A 390 -12.78 13.69 9.07
N GLN A 391 -13.46 12.56 8.99
CA GLN A 391 -14.34 12.06 10.05
C GLN A 391 -13.58 11.88 11.37
N LEU A 392 -12.41 11.24 11.34
CA LEU A 392 -11.56 11.05 12.51
C LEU A 392 -11.15 12.39 13.14
N ARG A 393 -10.77 13.38 12.32
CA ARG A 393 -10.44 14.73 12.81
C ARG A 393 -11.63 15.39 13.48
N LEU A 394 -12.80 15.35 12.87
CA LEU A 394 -14.02 15.96 13.41
C LEU A 394 -14.44 15.28 14.72
N ILE A 395 -14.41 13.95 14.79
CA ILE A 395 -14.70 13.20 16.02
C ILE A 395 -13.72 13.60 17.14
N GLN A 396 -12.44 13.68 16.83
CA GLN A 396 -11.42 14.11 17.80
C GLN A 396 -11.72 15.51 18.36
N LEU A 397 -12.05 16.46 17.50
CA LEU A 397 -12.38 17.83 17.90
C LEU A 397 -13.64 17.91 18.76
N GLN A 398 -14.67 17.13 18.42
CA GLN A 398 -15.95 17.14 19.14
C GLN A 398 -15.89 16.39 20.48
N SER A 399 -15.15 15.28 20.53
CA SER A 399 -15.06 14.44 21.73
C SER A 399 -13.97 14.89 22.70
N GLY A 400 -12.96 15.62 22.21
CA GLY A 400 -11.72 15.88 22.95
C GLY A 400 -10.83 14.64 23.16
N THR A 401 -11.18 13.51 22.56
CA THR A 401 -10.46 12.24 22.70
C THR A 401 -9.41 12.09 21.61
N ASP A 402 -8.19 11.79 22.00
CA ASP A 402 -7.10 11.49 21.07
C ASP A 402 -7.36 10.14 20.36
N ILE A 403 -7.60 10.18 19.05
CA ILE A 403 -7.91 8.99 18.25
C ILE A 403 -6.78 7.97 18.21
N MET A 404 -5.53 8.39 18.44
CA MET A 404 -4.39 7.47 18.53
C MET A 404 -4.38 6.64 19.80
N LYS A 405 -5.15 7.02 20.82
CA LYS A 405 -5.30 6.30 22.09
C LYS A 405 -6.49 5.36 22.13
N VAL A 406 -7.28 5.31 21.06
CA VAL A 406 -8.39 4.36 20.94
C VAL A 406 -7.84 2.93 20.93
N PRO A 407 -8.27 2.06 21.85
CA PRO A 407 -7.81 0.67 21.89
C PRO A 407 -8.38 -0.11 20.69
N LEU A 408 -7.51 -0.79 19.95
CA LEU A 408 -7.89 -1.58 18.78
C LEU A 408 -8.26 -3.04 19.12
N ASP A 409 -8.27 -3.37 20.39
CA ASP A 409 -8.62 -4.66 20.97
C ASP A 409 -9.87 -4.61 21.87
N ASP A 410 -10.63 -3.50 21.80
CA ASP A 410 -11.82 -3.29 22.62
C ASP A 410 -12.93 -4.29 22.26
N LYS A 411 -13.27 -5.17 23.22
CA LYS A 411 -14.23 -6.25 23.01
C LYS A 411 -15.66 -5.77 22.80
N GLU A 412 -16.02 -4.65 23.42
CA GLU A 412 -17.35 -4.07 23.26
C GLU A 412 -17.52 -3.52 21.85
N THR A 413 -16.52 -2.80 21.34
CA THR A 413 -16.47 -2.36 19.94
C THR A 413 -16.47 -3.55 18.97
N MET A 414 -15.67 -4.60 19.24
CA MET A 414 -15.67 -5.79 18.40
C MET A 414 -17.05 -6.43 18.30
N SER A 415 -17.84 -6.39 19.37
CA SER A 415 -19.15 -7.04 19.42
C SER A 415 -20.17 -6.44 18.44
N ILE A 416 -20.03 -5.18 18.00
CA ILE A 416 -20.98 -4.59 17.05
C ILE A 416 -20.90 -5.17 15.64
N PHE A 417 -19.79 -5.84 15.31
CA PHE A 417 -19.66 -6.57 14.04
C PHE A 417 -20.44 -7.89 14.02
N ASN A 418 -20.94 -8.35 15.18
CA ASN A 418 -21.73 -9.57 15.34
C ASN A 418 -23.13 -9.35 15.91
N SER A 419 -23.38 -8.23 16.56
CA SER A 419 -24.64 -7.96 17.26
C SER A 419 -24.90 -6.47 17.40
N THR A 420 -26.08 -6.13 17.91
CA THR A 420 -26.46 -4.74 18.22
C THR A 420 -26.41 -4.43 19.72
N LYS A 421 -26.07 -5.41 20.57
CA LYS A 421 -26.20 -5.34 22.04
C LYS A 421 -25.40 -4.19 22.65
N ALA A 422 -24.16 -3.99 22.22
CA ALA A 422 -23.31 -2.91 22.73
C ALA A 422 -23.85 -1.50 22.41
N LEU A 423 -24.71 -1.38 21.41
CA LEU A 423 -25.39 -0.12 21.07
C LEU A 423 -26.68 0.10 21.87
N GLY A 424 -27.12 -0.87 22.67
CA GLY A 424 -28.36 -0.78 23.45
C GLY A 424 -29.63 -0.77 22.60
N VAL A 425 -29.58 -1.27 21.36
CA VAL A 425 -30.70 -1.32 20.43
C VAL A 425 -30.97 -2.75 19.97
N THR A 426 -32.21 -3.04 19.57
CA THR A 426 -32.56 -4.34 18.99
C THR A 426 -32.37 -4.35 17.47
N PRO A 427 -32.18 -5.54 16.85
CA PRO A 427 -32.11 -5.67 15.39
C PRO A 427 -33.33 -5.07 14.66
N GLU A 428 -34.52 -5.19 15.23
CA GLU A 428 -35.77 -4.67 14.64
C GLU A 428 -35.76 -3.12 14.62
N GLN A 429 -35.19 -2.48 15.65
CA GLN A 429 -35.14 -1.02 15.73
C GLN A 429 -34.27 -0.39 14.67
N ILE A 430 -33.19 -1.06 14.26
CA ILE A 430 -32.24 -0.55 13.27
C ILE A 430 -32.27 -1.33 11.95
N HIS A 431 -33.16 -2.31 11.82
CA HIS A 431 -33.27 -3.17 10.63
C HIS A 431 -31.95 -3.85 10.24
N SER A 432 -31.18 -4.31 11.25
CA SER A 432 -29.90 -4.98 11.05
C SER A 432 -29.52 -5.83 12.25
N GLU A 433 -29.09 -7.06 12.00
CA GLU A 433 -28.56 -7.97 13.04
C GLU A 433 -27.21 -7.51 13.61
N VAL A 434 -26.47 -6.65 12.88
CA VAL A 434 -25.17 -6.11 13.29
C VAL A 434 -25.21 -4.60 13.43
N GLY A 435 -24.37 -4.05 14.34
CA GLY A 435 -24.34 -2.64 14.69
C GLY A 435 -23.49 -1.74 13.79
N THR A 436 -23.19 -2.14 12.56
CA THR A 436 -22.16 -1.50 11.73
C THR A 436 -22.66 -0.44 10.76
N PHE A 437 -23.93 -0.03 10.80
CA PHE A 437 -24.42 1.09 10.00
C PHE A 437 -23.57 2.35 10.22
N GLY A 438 -23.17 3.02 9.12
CA GLY A 438 -22.34 4.22 9.14
C GLY A 438 -20.87 3.97 9.51
N ILE A 439 -20.46 2.71 9.70
CA ILE A 439 -19.05 2.37 9.85
C ILE A 439 -18.44 2.15 8.46
N PRO A 440 -17.36 2.87 8.10
CA PRO A 440 -16.64 2.65 6.85
C PRO A 440 -16.32 1.17 6.66
N GLU A 441 -16.30 0.70 5.44
CA GLU A 441 -16.03 -0.70 5.05
C GLU A 441 -17.13 -1.71 5.42
N TYR A 442 -17.85 -1.56 6.55
CA TYR A 442 -18.74 -2.55 7.13
C TYR A 442 -20.22 -2.13 7.16
N GLY A 443 -20.54 -0.91 6.76
CA GLY A 443 -21.90 -0.36 6.81
C GLY A 443 -22.80 -0.75 5.66
N THR A 444 -22.26 -1.18 4.51
CA THR A 444 -23.04 -1.54 3.32
C THR A 444 -23.84 -2.83 3.53
N LYS A 445 -24.93 -3.01 2.78
CA LYS A 445 -25.73 -4.25 2.82
C LYS A 445 -24.87 -5.49 2.53
N PHE A 446 -23.96 -5.36 1.57
CA PHE A 446 -23.05 -6.44 1.17
C PHE A 446 -22.10 -6.82 2.31
N ALA A 447 -21.41 -5.85 2.90
CA ALA A 447 -20.48 -6.10 4.00
C ALA A 447 -21.19 -6.64 5.25
N ARG A 448 -22.39 -6.12 5.59
CA ARG A 448 -23.20 -6.65 6.70
C ARG A 448 -23.62 -8.10 6.46
N GLY A 449 -23.93 -8.47 5.22
CA GLY A 449 -24.17 -9.87 4.85
C GLY A 449 -22.96 -10.76 5.12
N MET A 450 -21.75 -10.30 4.75
CA MET A 450 -20.51 -11.03 5.03
C MET A 450 -20.26 -11.20 6.54
N LEU A 451 -20.54 -10.17 7.35
CA LEU A 451 -20.42 -10.25 8.81
C LEU A 451 -21.37 -11.31 9.39
N LEU A 452 -22.59 -11.43 8.86
CA LEU A 452 -23.55 -12.46 9.28
C LEU A 452 -23.14 -13.87 8.84
N ASP A 453 -22.50 -14.01 7.68
CA ASP A 453 -22.02 -15.31 7.20
C ASP A 453 -20.77 -15.78 7.95
N THR A 454 -19.95 -14.86 8.46
CA THR A 454 -18.61 -15.16 9.00
C THR A 454 -18.48 -15.02 10.51
N HIS A 455 -19.35 -14.23 11.15
CA HIS A 455 -19.35 -13.96 12.61
C HIS A 455 -17.96 -13.62 13.20
N PRO A 456 -17.30 -12.53 12.74
CA PRO A 456 -15.93 -12.21 13.17
C PRO A 456 -15.85 -11.87 14.67
N THR A 457 -14.79 -12.34 15.32
CA THR A 457 -14.51 -12.14 16.75
C THR A 457 -13.12 -11.53 16.99
N THR A 458 -12.32 -11.42 15.94
CA THR A 458 -10.92 -10.95 16.01
C THR A 458 -10.67 -9.84 14.99
N PHE A 459 -9.63 -9.06 15.26
CA PHE A 459 -9.22 -7.98 14.34
C PHE A 459 -8.71 -8.53 13.00
N ASP A 460 -7.99 -9.66 13.03
CA ASP A 460 -7.56 -10.35 11.78
C ASP A 460 -8.76 -10.76 10.92
N GLU A 461 -9.83 -11.26 11.52
CA GLU A 461 -11.05 -11.62 10.78
C GLU A 461 -11.70 -10.41 10.11
N LEU A 462 -11.67 -9.23 10.74
CA LEU A 462 -12.12 -8.00 10.10
C LEU A 462 -11.23 -7.63 8.90
N ILE A 463 -9.90 -7.75 9.02
CA ILE A 463 -8.98 -7.53 7.90
C ILE A 463 -9.31 -8.48 6.74
N ARG A 464 -9.56 -9.76 7.02
CA ARG A 464 -9.91 -10.77 6.00
C ARG A 464 -11.23 -10.42 5.29
N ILE A 465 -12.25 -10.03 6.03
CA ILE A 465 -13.55 -9.61 5.48
C ILE A 465 -13.38 -8.36 4.61
N SER A 466 -12.59 -7.38 5.04
CA SER A 466 -12.26 -6.21 4.23
C SER A 466 -11.57 -6.61 2.92
N GLY A 467 -10.60 -7.52 2.97
CA GLY A 467 -9.95 -8.06 1.78
C GLY A 467 -10.90 -8.74 0.81
N LEU A 468 -11.83 -9.54 1.33
CA LEU A 468 -12.86 -10.22 0.55
C LEU A 468 -13.87 -9.24 -0.09
N SER A 469 -14.22 -8.15 0.60
CA SER A 469 -15.20 -7.16 0.13
C SER A 469 -14.66 -6.26 -0.98
N HIS A 470 -13.36 -5.96 -0.98
CA HIS A 470 -12.71 -5.09 -1.96
C HIS A 470 -12.32 -5.80 -3.25
N GLY A 471 -12.22 -7.13 -3.23
CA GLY A 471 -11.85 -7.90 -4.40
C GLY A 471 -13.02 -8.11 -5.37
N THR A 472 -12.68 -8.42 -6.62
CA THR A 472 -13.67 -8.81 -7.63
C THR A 472 -13.67 -10.32 -7.77
N ASP A 473 -14.84 -10.96 -7.59
CA ASP A 473 -15.03 -12.41 -7.62
C ASP A 473 -14.16 -13.18 -6.59
N VAL A 474 -13.92 -12.56 -5.44
CA VAL A 474 -13.21 -13.17 -4.32
C VAL A 474 -14.20 -13.78 -3.33
N TRP A 475 -15.31 -13.10 -3.01
CA TRP A 475 -16.32 -13.54 -2.04
C TRP A 475 -17.41 -14.36 -2.71
N LEU A 476 -18.30 -13.72 -3.48
CA LEU A 476 -19.48 -14.37 -4.07
C LEU A 476 -19.11 -15.50 -5.03
N GLY A 477 -19.70 -16.69 -4.80
CA GLY A 477 -19.43 -17.88 -5.60
C GLY A 477 -18.01 -18.41 -5.51
N ASN A 478 -17.20 -17.89 -4.57
CA ASN A 478 -15.81 -18.31 -4.33
C ASN A 478 -15.62 -18.60 -2.84
N ALA A 479 -15.01 -17.72 -2.06
CA ALA A 479 -14.74 -17.95 -0.63
C ALA A 479 -16.03 -18.22 0.16
N GLN A 480 -17.12 -17.51 -0.09
CA GLN A 480 -18.42 -17.76 0.52
C GLN A 480 -18.85 -19.21 0.36
N THR A 481 -18.87 -19.72 -0.86
CA THR A 481 -19.29 -21.10 -1.13
C THR A 481 -18.41 -22.14 -0.45
N LEU A 482 -17.08 -21.88 -0.40
CA LEU A 482 -16.15 -22.80 0.26
C LEU A 482 -16.35 -22.83 1.79
N ILE A 483 -16.67 -21.69 2.39
CA ILE A 483 -16.96 -21.58 3.83
C ILE A 483 -18.32 -22.22 4.15
N GLU A 484 -19.38 -21.91 3.39
CA GLU A 484 -20.72 -22.50 3.55
C GLU A 484 -20.70 -24.03 3.44
N GLN A 485 -19.87 -24.57 2.55
CA GLN A 485 -19.69 -26.01 2.38
C GLN A 485 -18.77 -26.67 3.43
N GLY A 486 -18.17 -25.88 4.33
CA GLY A 486 -17.24 -26.37 5.34
C GLY A 486 -15.91 -26.89 4.77
N ILE A 487 -15.56 -26.50 3.53
CA ILE A 487 -14.29 -26.90 2.89
C ILE A 487 -13.12 -26.13 3.51
N VAL A 488 -13.34 -24.85 3.85
CA VAL A 488 -12.37 -23.98 4.48
C VAL A 488 -13.01 -23.13 5.58
N THR A 489 -12.18 -22.67 6.52
CA THR A 489 -12.56 -21.58 7.45
C THR A 489 -12.21 -20.22 6.85
N LEU A 490 -12.66 -19.14 7.48
CA LEU A 490 -12.29 -17.78 7.06
C LEU A 490 -10.76 -17.59 7.07
N GLN A 491 -10.06 -18.18 8.04
CA GLN A 491 -8.59 -18.11 8.16
C GLN A 491 -7.85 -18.87 7.04
N GLN A 492 -8.49 -19.87 6.44
CA GLN A 492 -7.91 -20.68 5.35
C GLN A 492 -8.28 -20.17 3.97
N ALA A 493 -9.34 -19.35 3.85
CA ALA A 493 -9.79 -18.77 2.59
C ALA A 493 -8.78 -17.77 2.03
N ILE A 494 -8.74 -17.64 0.71
CA ILE A 494 -7.96 -16.60 0.02
C ILE A 494 -8.71 -15.28 0.18
N CYS A 495 -8.26 -14.39 1.06
CA CYS A 495 -8.91 -13.13 1.37
C CYS A 495 -8.21 -11.93 0.74
N CYS A 496 -6.87 -11.95 0.70
CA CYS A 496 -6.05 -10.91 0.08
C CYS A 496 -4.93 -11.55 -0.76
N ARG A 497 -4.26 -10.74 -1.58
CA ARG A 497 -3.20 -11.26 -2.46
C ARG A 497 -2.03 -11.87 -1.69
N ASP A 498 -1.73 -11.32 -0.52
CA ASP A 498 -0.63 -11.77 0.34
C ASP A 498 -0.83 -13.23 0.78
N ASP A 499 -2.07 -13.65 1.03
CA ASP A 499 -2.41 -15.03 1.39
C ASP A 499 -1.92 -16.02 0.31
N ILE A 500 -2.03 -15.63 -0.97
CA ILE A 500 -1.61 -16.51 -2.08
C ILE A 500 -0.10 -16.75 -2.00
N MET A 501 0.69 -15.70 -1.88
CA MET A 501 2.14 -15.81 -1.86
C MET A 501 2.63 -16.58 -0.64
N ILE A 502 2.12 -16.23 0.55
CA ILE A 502 2.52 -16.85 1.81
C ILE A 502 2.16 -18.34 1.81
N TYR A 503 0.94 -18.68 1.43
CA TYR A 503 0.49 -20.08 1.38
C TYR A 503 1.35 -20.93 0.43
N LEU A 504 1.65 -20.43 -0.76
CA LEU A 504 2.46 -21.16 -1.73
C LEU A 504 3.91 -21.34 -1.24
N ILE A 505 4.50 -20.33 -0.59
CA ILE A 505 5.83 -20.45 0.04
C ILE A 505 5.80 -21.50 1.16
N GLN A 506 4.78 -21.48 2.01
CA GLN A 506 4.61 -22.50 3.08
C GLN A 506 4.43 -23.91 2.53
N LYS A 507 3.87 -24.06 1.33
CA LYS A 507 3.81 -25.34 0.61
C LYS A 507 5.14 -25.75 -0.04
N GLY A 508 6.16 -24.90 0.05
CA GLY A 508 7.51 -25.17 -0.46
C GLY A 508 7.77 -24.71 -1.90
N LEU A 509 6.85 -23.95 -2.50
CA LEU A 509 7.12 -23.36 -3.82
C LEU A 509 8.21 -22.27 -3.72
N PRO A 510 9.05 -22.12 -4.75
CA PRO A 510 10.04 -21.05 -4.79
C PRO A 510 9.39 -19.66 -4.62
N PRO A 511 9.97 -18.75 -3.79
CA PRO A 511 9.40 -17.45 -3.50
C PRO A 511 9.12 -16.60 -4.75
N ASP A 512 10.03 -16.59 -5.73
CA ASP A 512 9.86 -15.85 -6.98
C ASP A 512 8.68 -16.37 -7.83
N LYS A 513 8.46 -17.69 -7.84
CA LYS A 513 7.30 -18.31 -8.51
C LYS A 513 6.02 -18.01 -7.77
N SER A 514 6.01 -18.11 -6.44
CA SER A 514 4.87 -17.77 -5.59
C SER A 514 4.44 -16.32 -5.80
N PHE A 515 5.39 -15.38 -5.88
CA PHE A 515 5.13 -13.97 -6.19
C PHE A 515 4.51 -13.78 -7.59
N LYS A 516 5.06 -14.45 -8.62
CA LYS A 516 4.54 -14.37 -10.00
C LYS A 516 3.12 -14.93 -10.12
N ILE A 517 2.83 -16.04 -9.44
CA ILE A 517 1.48 -16.63 -9.37
C ILE A 517 0.52 -15.62 -8.71
N MET A 518 0.89 -15.08 -7.55
CA MET A 518 0.12 -14.08 -6.84
C MET A 518 -0.19 -12.86 -7.73
N GLU A 519 0.82 -12.31 -8.42
CA GLU A 519 0.66 -11.16 -9.32
C GLU A 519 -0.26 -11.47 -10.51
N ALA A 520 -0.20 -12.69 -11.08
CA ALA A 520 -1.07 -13.12 -12.16
C ALA A 520 -2.54 -13.23 -11.70
N VAL A 521 -2.77 -13.80 -10.52
CA VAL A 521 -4.11 -13.96 -9.93
C VAL A 521 -4.69 -12.60 -9.57
N ARG A 522 -3.97 -11.76 -8.80
CA ARG A 522 -4.50 -10.47 -8.34
C ARG A 522 -4.89 -9.51 -9.46
N LYS A 523 -4.20 -9.56 -10.60
CA LYS A 523 -4.50 -8.75 -11.81
C LYS A 523 -5.59 -9.37 -12.68
N GLY A 524 -6.12 -10.53 -12.28
CA GLY A 524 -7.13 -11.26 -13.03
C GLY A 524 -6.65 -11.81 -14.37
N LYS A 525 -5.33 -11.94 -14.58
CA LYS A 525 -4.78 -12.52 -15.82
C LYS A 525 -5.19 -13.98 -15.96
N VAL A 526 -5.22 -14.71 -14.84
CA VAL A 526 -5.65 -16.11 -14.78
C VAL A 526 -7.11 -16.24 -15.13
N ALA A 527 -8.01 -15.50 -14.45
CA ALA A 527 -9.45 -15.54 -14.69
C ALA A 527 -9.85 -15.12 -16.12
N LYS A 528 -9.05 -14.23 -16.74
CA LYS A 528 -9.25 -13.77 -18.13
C LYS A 528 -8.57 -14.67 -19.17
N GLY A 529 -7.92 -15.76 -18.77
CA GLY A 529 -7.17 -16.66 -19.66
C GLY A 529 -5.96 -16.00 -20.35
N LYS A 530 -5.40 -14.92 -19.74
CA LYS A 530 -4.29 -14.14 -20.29
C LYS A 530 -2.93 -14.49 -19.66
N GLU A 531 -2.85 -15.50 -18.81
CA GLU A 531 -1.60 -16.01 -18.23
C GLU A 531 -1.17 -17.29 -18.93
N PRO A 532 -0.21 -17.23 -19.87
CA PRO A 532 0.14 -18.37 -20.70
C PRO A 532 0.78 -19.51 -19.89
N LYS A 533 1.45 -19.19 -18.78
CA LYS A 533 2.13 -20.17 -17.93
C LYS A 533 1.20 -20.88 -16.94
N TRP A 534 -0.07 -20.47 -16.85
CA TRP A 534 -0.96 -20.98 -15.82
C TRP A 534 -1.16 -22.48 -15.89
N LYS A 535 -1.52 -23.00 -17.08
CA LYS A 535 -1.82 -24.43 -17.28
C LYS A 535 -0.57 -25.30 -17.38
N ASP A 536 0.46 -24.80 -18.04
CA ASP A 536 1.61 -25.61 -18.42
C ASP A 536 2.75 -25.55 -17.39
N GLU A 537 2.83 -24.52 -16.56
CA GLU A 537 3.90 -24.35 -15.55
C GLU A 537 3.32 -24.28 -14.13
N TYR A 538 2.37 -23.36 -13.86
CA TYR A 538 1.98 -23.04 -12.48
C TYR A 538 1.06 -24.08 -11.85
N ILE A 539 0.07 -24.62 -12.56
CA ILE A 539 -0.78 -25.71 -12.03
C ILE A 539 0.06 -26.99 -11.74
N PRO A 540 0.90 -27.48 -12.64
CA PRO A 540 1.76 -28.62 -12.35
C PRO A 540 2.64 -28.39 -11.12
N LEU A 541 3.30 -27.23 -11.02
CA LEU A 541 4.13 -26.87 -9.88
C LEU A 541 3.35 -26.85 -8.56
N MET A 542 2.15 -26.24 -8.54
CA MET A 542 1.30 -26.23 -7.35
C MET A 542 0.87 -27.65 -6.95
N LYS A 543 0.56 -28.53 -7.90
CA LYS A 543 0.17 -29.93 -7.63
C LYS A 543 1.34 -30.75 -7.09
N GLU A 544 2.55 -30.56 -7.60
CA GLU A 544 3.76 -31.18 -7.08
C GLU A 544 3.98 -30.87 -5.60
N HIS A 545 3.62 -29.65 -5.18
CA HIS A 545 3.70 -29.20 -3.79
C HIS A 545 2.40 -29.42 -2.98
N ASN A 546 1.52 -30.31 -3.42
CA ASN A 546 0.28 -30.67 -2.72
C ASN A 546 -0.66 -29.48 -2.45
N VAL A 547 -0.73 -28.53 -3.37
CA VAL A 547 -1.76 -27.47 -3.32
C VAL A 547 -3.10 -28.09 -3.74
N PRO A 548 -4.17 -27.96 -2.92
CA PRO A 548 -5.43 -28.62 -3.19
C PRO A 548 -6.18 -28.00 -4.39
N ASP A 549 -6.98 -28.81 -5.08
CA ASP A 549 -7.72 -28.37 -6.27
C ASP A 549 -8.69 -27.21 -6.00
N TRP A 550 -9.29 -27.16 -4.81
CA TRP A 550 -10.17 -26.04 -4.46
C TRP A 550 -9.42 -24.71 -4.47
N TYR A 551 -8.15 -24.72 -4.04
CA TYR A 551 -7.31 -23.52 -3.99
C TYR A 551 -7.01 -23.00 -5.40
N ILE A 552 -6.59 -23.91 -6.30
CA ILE A 552 -6.34 -23.60 -7.71
C ILE A 552 -7.61 -23.03 -8.37
N LYS A 553 -8.76 -23.69 -8.15
CA LYS A 553 -10.06 -23.24 -8.68
C LYS A 553 -10.49 -21.87 -8.11
N SER A 554 -10.17 -21.58 -6.84
CA SER A 554 -10.41 -20.26 -6.24
C SER A 554 -9.57 -19.20 -6.94
N CYS A 555 -8.28 -19.45 -7.19
CA CYS A 555 -7.41 -18.54 -7.93
C CYS A 555 -7.91 -18.27 -9.36
N GLU A 556 -8.50 -19.25 -10.03
CA GLU A 556 -9.05 -19.12 -11.40
C GLU A 556 -10.28 -18.22 -11.50
N LYS A 557 -11.00 -18.02 -10.39
CA LYS A 557 -12.19 -17.16 -10.35
C LYS A 557 -11.83 -15.68 -10.12
N ILE A 558 -10.75 -15.40 -9.42
CA ILE A 558 -10.38 -14.07 -8.92
C ILE A 558 -10.02 -13.14 -10.08
N LYS A 559 -10.73 -12.01 -10.19
CA LYS A 559 -10.48 -10.99 -11.22
C LYS A 559 -9.65 -9.82 -10.72
N TYR A 560 -9.73 -9.52 -9.42
CA TYR A 560 -8.91 -8.49 -8.77
C TYR A 560 -8.83 -8.73 -7.27
N MET A 561 -7.66 -8.49 -6.66
CA MET A 561 -7.44 -8.56 -5.21
C MET A 561 -6.62 -7.40 -4.69
N PHE A 562 -6.96 -6.99 -3.48
CA PHE A 562 -6.23 -5.99 -2.72
C PHE A 562 -5.14 -6.61 -1.81
N PRO A 563 -4.13 -5.83 -1.41
CA PRO A 563 -3.13 -6.27 -0.43
C PRO A 563 -3.69 -6.26 1.00
N LYS A 564 -3.15 -7.13 1.87
CA LYS A 564 -3.48 -7.15 3.31
C LYS A 564 -3.21 -5.80 3.99
N ALA A 565 -2.14 -5.12 3.59
CA ALA A 565 -1.78 -3.79 4.10
C ALA A 565 -2.88 -2.73 3.88
N HIS A 566 -3.53 -2.75 2.71
CA HIS A 566 -4.68 -1.88 2.43
C HIS A 566 -5.83 -2.16 3.41
N ALA A 567 -6.21 -3.43 3.54
CA ALA A 567 -7.27 -3.83 4.46
C ALA A 567 -6.94 -3.45 5.91
N ALA A 568 -5.72 -3.70 6.38
CA ALA A 568 -5.30 -3.37 7.74
C ALA A 568 -5.41 -1.87 8.04
N ALA A 569 -5.00 -1.00 7.11
CA ALA A 569 -5.10 0.46 7.27
C ALA A 569 -6.55 0.93 7.38
N TYR A 570 -7.43 0.43 6.50
CA TYR A 570 -8.84 0.82 6.49
C TYR A 570 -9.61 0.26 7.69
N VAL A 571 -9.34 -0.98 8.09
CA VAL A 571 -9.95 -1.60 9.28
C VAL A 571 -9.55 -0.86 10.55
N THR A 572 -8.30 -0.40 10.67
CA THR A 572 -7.86 0.41 11.81
C THR A 572 -8.70 1.67 11.95
N ASN A 573 -8.93 2.41 10.86
CA ASN A 573 -9.76 3.61 10.88
C ASN A 573 -11.24 3.29 11.15
N ALA A 574 -11.76 2.24 10.51
CA ALA A 574 -13.14 1.79 10.73
C ALA A 574 -13.39 1.36 12.19
N PHE A 575 -12.44 0.66 12.80
CA PHE A 575 -12.53 0.23 14.20
C PHE A 575 -12.49 1.42 15.16
N ARG A 576 -11.66 2.43 14.89
CA ARG A 576 -11.65 3.69 15.66
C ARG A 576 -13.01 4.39 15.60
N ILE A 577 -13.57 4.53 14.41
CA ILE A 577 -14.92 5.12 14.23
C ILE A 577 -15.99 4.28 14.97
N ALA A 578 -15.89 2.95 14.89
CA ALA A 578 -16.78 2.04 15.60
C ALA A 578 -16.66 2.19 17.13
N TRP A 579 -15.47 2.40 17.66
CA TRP A 579 -15.24 2.66 19.08
C TRP A 579 -15.98 3.93 19.53
N PHE A 580 -15.90 5.01 18.77
CA PHE A 580 -16.67 6.23 19.09
C PHE A 580 -18.18 6.01 19.02
N LYS A 581 -18.64 5.18 18.09
CA LYS A 581 -20.05 4.82 18.00
C LYS A 581 -20.56 4.12 19.26
N VAL A 582 -19.73 3.25 19.85
CA VAL A 582 -20.07 2.51 21.09
C VAL A 582 -19.91 3.39 22.32
N HIS A 583 -18.75 4.06 22.49
CA HIS A 583 -18.37 4.71 23.73
C HIS A 583 -18.73 6.19 23.79
N ILE A 584 -18.80 6.90 22.66
CA ILE A 584 -19.13 8.34 22.58
C ILE A 584 -20.13 8.59 21.44
N PRO A 585 -21.34 7.99 21.52
CA PRO A 585 -22.30 7.98 20.42
C PRO A 585 -22.75 9.37 19.99
N LEU A 586 -22.78 10.37 20.86
CA LEU A 586 -23.15 11.73 20.50
C LEU A 586 -22.13 12.37 19.55
N ALA A 587 -20.82 12.18 19.77
CA ALA A 587 -19.79 12.65 18.87
C ALA A 587 -19.86 11.95 17.52
N TYR A 588 -20.10 10.62 17.52
CA TYR A 588 -20.28 9.86 16.29
C TYR A 588 -21.53 10.30 15.50
N LEU A 589 -22.68 10.44 16.15
CA LEU A 589 -23.93 10.82 15.49
C LEU A 589 -23.88 12.24 14.92
N SER A 590 -23.16 13.16 15.58
CA SER A 590 -23.00 14.52 15.07
C SER A 590 -22.26 14.57 13.72
N LEU A 591 -21.37 13.61 13.44
CA LEU A 591 -20.71 13.50 12.12
C LEU A 591 -21.68 13.19 11.00
N ILE A 592 -22.66 12.33 11.23
CA ILE A 592 -23.66 11.94 10.22
C ILE A 592 -24.42 13.18 9.75
N HIS A 593 -24.75 14.10 10.68
CA HIS A 593 -25.40 15.36 10.33
C HIS A 593 -24.51 16.36 9.59
N ILE A 594 -23.20 16.28 9.76
CA ILE A 594 -22.24 17.19 9.12
C ILE A 594 -21.83 16.66 7.73
N SER A 595 -21.64 15.35 7.56
CA SER A 595 -21.17 14.76 6.31
C SER A 595 -22.27 14.38 5.32
N GLU A 596 -23.50 14.11 5.78
CA GLU A 596 -24.62 13.67 4.94
C GLU A 596 -25.44 14.79 4.28
N PRO A 597 -25.61 16.02 4.85
CA PRO A 597 -26.39 17.07 4.19
C PRO A 597 -25.87 17.45 2.80
N THR A 598 -24.59 17.25 2.56
CA THR A 598 -23.96 17.52 1.26
C THR A 598 -24.24 16.44 0.21
N ARG A 599 -24.52 15.19 0.59
CA ARG A 599 -24.90 14.13 -0.34
C ARG A 599 -26.36 14.19 -0.78
N HIS A 600 -27.28 14.59 0.10
CA HIS A 600 -28.69 14.73 -0.25
C HIS A 600 -29.02 15.99 -1.07
N ALA A 601 -28.12 16.98 -1.09
CA ALA A 601 -28.26 18.17 -1.93
C ALA A 601 -27.78 18.00 -3.38
N GLN A 602 -27.25 16.81 -3.73
CA GLN A 602 -26.71 16.50 -5.07
C GLN A 602 -27.50 15.40 -5.81
N ILE A 603 -28.68 15.00 -5.31
CA ILE A 603 -29.59 14.09 -6.02
C ILE A 603 -30.74 14.87 -6.65
#